data_b135c27f2d12df0b6eebd60c3b4ce4c9
#
_entry.id   b135c27f2d12df0b6eebd60c3b4ce4c9
#
_cell.length_a   1.000
_cell.length_b   1.000
_cell.length_c   1.000
_cell.angle_alpha   90.00
_cell.angle_beta   90.00
_cell.angle_gamma   90.00
#
_symmetry.space_group_name_H-M   'P 1'
#
loop_
_entity.id
_entity.type
_entity.pdbx_description
1 polymer ?
#
loop_
_entity_poly.entity_id
_entity_poly.type
_entity_poly.pdbx_seq_one_letter_code
_entity_poly.pdbx_strand_id
1 'polypeptide(L)'
;MLDVKRIRNDFDALAEKLATRGVAAETLNELKELDVKRRELLIKSEELKAQRNIASDGIAQAKRNKEDASEQIAAMQKVSAEIKEIDAELAAIDEKLNAIVVTLPNTPNDSVPVGADEDENVEVRRWGTPRDFDFEVKAHWDLGEDLGILDWERGAKVTGSRFLFYKGLGARLERAIYNFMLDEHAKEGYTEMITPYMVNHDSMFGTGNYPKFKEDTFELDGTDYVLIPTAEVPLTNYYRGEILDGKELPIYFTAMSPSFRSEAGSAGRDTRGLIRLHQFHKVEMVKFSKPESSYDELEKMVVNAENILQKLNLPYRVITLCTGDMGFSAAKTYDLEVWIPAQNTYREISSCSNTEDFQARRAQIRYRDEADGKVKLLHTLNGSGLAVGRTVAAILENYQNEDGSVTIPEVLRPYMGGAEVISSK
;
A
#
# COMPACT_ATOMS: atom_id res chain seq x y z
N MET A 1 9.22 5.66 0.05
CA MET A 1 10.58 5.83 0.64
C MET A 1 10.71 7.24 1.17
N LEU A 2 11.30 7.39 2.35
CA LEU A 2 11.52 8.70 2.95
C LEU A 2 12.45 9.57 2.11
N ASP A 3 12.26 10.90 2.16
CA ASP A 3 13.22 11.84 1.59
C ASP A 3 14.46 11.93 2.48
N VAL A 4 15.60 11.43 2.00
CA VAL A 4 16.90 11.50 2.70
C VAL A 4 17.31 12.94 3.05
N LYS A 5 16.78 13.96 2.35
CA LYS A 5 17.04 15.37 2.68
C LYS A 5 16.48 15.75 4.05
N ARG A 6 15.43 15.08 4.52
CA ARG A 6 14.86 15.30 5.85
C ARG A 6 15.81 14.94 6.98
N ILE A 7 16.70 13.97 6.76
CA ILE A 7 17.75 13.61 7.72
C ILE A 7 18.67 14.80 8.00
N ARG A 8 18.85 15.70 7.04
CA ARG A 8 19.70 16.88 7.15
C ARG A 8 18.96 18.09 7.71
N ASN A 9 17.73 18.28 7.23
CA ASN A 9 17.03 19.54 7.43
C ASN A 9 16.11 19.50 8.65
N ASP A 10 15.70 18.30 9.10
CA ASP A 10 14.61 18.12 10.07
C ASP A 10 14.75 16.79 10.84
N PHE A 11 16.01 16.47 11.25
CA PHE A 11 16.30 15.16 11.85
C PHE A 11 15.48 14.90 13.13
N ASP A 12 15.41 15.88 14.03
CA ASP A 12 14.78 15.66 15.35
C ASP A 12 13.26 15.41 15.19
N ALA A 13 12.58 16.19 14.38
CA ALA A 13 11.15 15.96 14.08
C ALA A 13 10.92 14.66 13.28
N LEU A 14 11.82 14.31 12.37
CA LEU A 14 11.77 13.02 11.66
C LEU A 14 11.94 11.86 12.64
N ALA A 15 12.91 11.94 13.55
CA ALA A 15 13.19 10.91 14.55
C ALA A 15 12.01 10.73 15.52
N GLU A 16 11.43 11.82 16.00
CA GLU A 16 10.25 11.80 16.86
C GLU A 16 9.07 11.07 16.18
N LYS A 17 8.77 11.43 14.93
CA LYS A 17 7.69 10.77 14.17
C LYS A 17 7.96 9.28 13.92
N LEU A 18 9.18 8.91 13.54
CA LEU A 18 9.54 7.52 13.29
C LEU A 18 9.57 6.68 14.58
N ALA A 19 9.91 7.28 15.71
CA ALA A 19 9.85 6.61 17.01
C ALA A 19 8.42 6.15 17.34
N THR A 20 7.38 6.96 17.00
CA THR A 20 5.97 6.58 17.16
C THR A 20 5.56 5.41 16.24
N ARG A 21 6.38 5.10 15.22
CA ARG A 21 6.23 3.97 14.30
C ARG A 21 7.09 2.76 14.70
N GLY A 22 7.67 2.77 15.91
CA GLY A 22 8.50 1.68 16.43
C GLY A 22 9.90 1.61 15.81
N VAL A 23 10.40 2.67 15.16
CA VAL A 23 11.76 2.70 14.64
C VAL A 23 12.73 2.98 15.79
N ALA A 24 13.73 2.11 15.94
CA ALA A 24 14.73 2.22 17.01
C ALA A 24 15.63 3.46 16.82
N ALA A 25 15.97 4.13 17.92
CA ALA A 25 16.83 5.32 17.90
C ALA A 25 18.23 5.03 17.33
N GLU A 26 18.74 3.83 17.55
CA GLU A 26 20.03 3.37 17.03
C GLU A 26 20.06 3.39 15.49
N THR A 27 18.98 2.92 14.85
CA THR A 27 18.84 2.93 13.37
C THR A 27 18.85 4.36 12.83
N LEU A 28 18.19 5.28 13.52
CA LEU A 28 18.13 6.69 13.13
C LEU A 28 19.47 7.39 13.32
N ASN A 29 20.18 7.08 14.40
CA ASN A 29 21.54 7.60 14.65
C ASN A 29 22.54 7.09 13.62
N GLU A 30 22.51 5.79 13.30
CA GLU A 30 23.33 5.21 12.23
C GLU A 30 23.09 5.91 10.89
N LEU A 31 21.84 6.14 10.55
CA LEU A 31 21.46 6.85 9.32
C LEU A 31 22.03 8.28 9.28
N LYS A 32 21.98 8.99 10.41
CA LYS A 32 22.55 10.34 10.54
C LYS A 32 24.07 10.33 10.38
N GLU A 33 24.76 9.41 11.05
CA GLU A 33 26.22 9.27 10.98
C GLU A 33 26.69 8.97 9.55
N LEU A 34 26.00 8.04 8.87
CA LEU A 34 26.27 7.71 7.47
C LEU A 34 26.07 8.91 6.55
N ASP A 35 25.00 9.72 6.74
CA ASP A 35 24.78 10.93 5.93
C ASP A 35 25.86 11.99 6.18
N VAL A 36 26.29 12.18 7.41
CA VAL A 36 27.38 13.11 7.74
C VAL A 36 28.66 12.67 7.03
N LYS A 37 29.07 11.41 7.19
CA LYS A 37 30.25 10.85 6.55
C LYS A 37 30.21 10.94 5.03
N ARG A 38 29.05 10.63 4.46
CA ARG A 38 28.80 10.77 3.01
C ARG A 38 29.08 12.19 2.51
N ARG A 39 28.59 13.20 3.22
CA ARG A 39 28.79 14.60 2.84
C ARG A 39 30.22 15.03 2.92
N GLU A 40 30.95 14.65 3.97
CA GLU A 40 32.38 14.93 4.11
C GLU A 40 33.16 14.35 2.94
N LEU A 41 32.92 13.09 2.58
CA LEU A 41 33.57 12.45 1.46
C LEU A 41 33.20 13.07 0.11
N LEU A 42 31.95 13.50 -0.08
CA LEU A 42 31.53 14.20 -1.31
C LEU A 42 32.29 15.52 -1.47
N ILE A 43 32.37 16.34 -0.42
CA ILE A 43 33.10 17.60 -0.47
C ILE A 43 34.57 17.32 -0.83
N LYS A 44 35.20 16.35 -0.16
CA LYS A 44 36.58 15.97 -0.42
C LYS A 44 36.80 15.47 -1.86
N SER A 45 35.84 14.64 -2.39
CA SER A 45 35.90 14.16 -3.76
C SER A 45 35.78 15.29 -4.78
N GLU A 46 34.90 16.27 -4.55
CA GLU A 46 34.75 17.43 -5.43
C GLU A 46 35.99 18.31 -5.43
N GLU A 47 36.58 18.56 -4.25
CA GLU A 47 37.85 19.33 -4.14
C GLU A 47 38.99 18.66 -4.89
N LEU A 48 39.17 17.34 -4.71
CA LEU A 48 40.19 16.58 -5.41
C LEU A 48 39.96 16.52 -6.90
N LYS A 49 38.70 16.39 -7.36
CA LYS A 49 38.35 16.43 -8.78
C LYS A 49 38.63 17.80 -9.39
N ALA A 50 38.39 18.89 -8.67
CA ALA A 50 38.75 20.24 -9.08
C ALA A 50 40.28 20.41 -9.19
N GLN A 51 41.05 19.96 -8.17
CA GLN A 51 42.53 19.97 -8.20
C GLN A 51 43.08 19.16 -9.36
N ARG A 52 42.52 17.97 -9.64
CA ARG A 52 42.93 17.13 -10.76
C ARG A 52 42.68 17.83 -12.10
N ASN A 53 41.57 18.54 -12.28
CA ASN A 53 41.28 19.28 -13.51
C ASN A 53 42.31 20.42 -13.73
N ILE A 54 42.59 21.20 -12.68
CA ILE A 54 43.61 22.28 -12.72
C ILE A 54 44.99 21.70 -13.05
N ALA A 55 45.38 20.61 -12.39
CA ALA A 55 46.65 19.95 -12.68
C ALA A 55 46.75 19.40 -14.11
N SER A 56 45.66 18.84 -14.62
CA SER A 56 45.58 18.35 -16.00
C SER A 56 45.81 19.46 -17.02
N ASP A 57 45.21 20.63 -16.81
CA ASP A 57 45.42 21.81 -17.67
C ASP A 57 46.86 22.32 -17.60
N GLY A 58 47.44 22.37 -16.38
CA GLY A 58 48.86 22.74 -16.19
C GLY A 58 49.84 21.79 -16.88
N ILE A 59 49.61 20.47 -16.78
CA ILE A 59 50.40 19.46 -17.49
C ILE A 59 50.27 19.62 -19.03
N ALA A 60 49.08 19.88 -19.52
CA ALA A 60 48.87 20.12 -20.96
C ALA A 60 49.61 21.35 -21.44
N GLN A 61 49.66 22.42 -20.65
CA GLN A 61 50.40 23.64 -20.96
C GLN A 61 51.93 23.42 -20.88
N ALA A 62 52.46 22.76 -19.87
CA ALA A 62 53.86 22.42 -19.75
C ALA A 62 54.33 21.56 -20.94
N LYS A 63 53.57 20.57 -21.34
CA LYS A 63 53.87 19.76 -22.54
C LYS A 63 53.88 20.56 -23.82
N ARG A 64 52.99 21.54 -24.00
CA ARG A 64 53.00 22.46 -25.15
C ARG A 64 54.25 23.31 -25.16
N ASN A 65 54.70 23.73 -23.98
CA ASN A 65 55.93 24.53 -23.81
C ASN A 65 57.22 23.70 -23.87
N LYS A 66 57.11 22.35 -23.98
CA LYS A 66 58.25 21.40 -23.91
C LYS A 66 58.99 21.43 -22.57
N GLU A 67 58.26 21.74 -21.49
CA GLU A 67 58.76 21.70 -20.11
C GLU A 67 58.55 20.30 -19.52
N ASP A 68 59.37 19.94 -18.49
CA ASP A 68 59.22 18.67 -17.78
C ASP A 68 58.02 18.74 -16.84
N ALA A 69 57.06 17.85 -17.02
CA ALA A 69 55.85 17.73 -16.24
C ALA A 69 55.85 16.47 -15.34
N SER A 70 56.95 15.77 -15.18
CA SER A 70 57.01 14.46 -14.52
C SER A 70 56.52 14.50 -13.08
N GLU A 71 56.91 15.52 -12.28
CA GLU A 71 56.44 15.69 -10.90
C GLU A 71 54.92 15.97 -10.83
N GLN A 72 54.42 16.79 -11.73
CA GLN A 72 52.98 17.10 -11.82
C GLN A 72 52.16 15.88 -12.20
N ILE A 73 52.69 15.06 -13.12
CA ILE A 73 52.05 13.79 -13.49
C ILE A 73 52.01 12.82 -12.33
N ALA A 74 53.11 12.67 -11.56
CA ALA A 74 53.14 11.81 -10.38
C ALA A 74 52.17 12.29 -9.28
N ALA A 75 52.10 13.61 -9.04
CA ALA A 75 51.14 14.18 -8.10
C ALA A 75 49.69 13.94 -8.54
N MET A 76 49.37 14.11 -9.84
CA MET A 76 48.07 13.85 -10.40
C MET A 76 47.67 12.36 -10.29
N GLN A 77 48.60 11.43 -10.45
CA GLN A 77 48.35 10.00 -10.25
C GLN A 77 47.97 9.69 -8.80
N LYS A 78 48.61 10.31 -7.80
CA LYS A 78 48.22 10.17 -6.39
C LYS A 78 46.81 10.71 -6.12
N VAL A 79 46.51 11.91 -6.63
CA VAL A 79 45.17 12.50 -6.50
C VAL A 79 44.11 11.61 -7.16
N SER A 80 44.42 11.04 -8.35
CA SER A 80 43.51 10.14 -9.03
C SER A 80 43.26 8.83 -8.26
N ALA A 81 44.31 8.30 -7.59
CA ALA A 81 44.16 7.12 -6.73
C ALA A 81 43.27 7.43 -5.51
N GLU A 82 43.49 8.58 -4.84
CA GLU A 82 42.68 9.01 -3.70
C GLU A 82 41.21 9.24 -4.09
N ILE A 83 40.94 9.86 -5.24
CA ILE A 83 39.55 9.99 -5.78
C ILE A 83 38.91 8.63 -5.93
N LYS A 84 39.61 7.64 -6.48
CA LYS A 84 39.07 6.29 -6.66
C LYS A 84 38.75 5.60 -5.34
N GLU A 85 39.58 5.77 -4.30
CA GLU A 85 39.31 5.25 -2.96
C GLU A 85 38.08 5.91 -2.35
N ILE A 86 37.96 7.24 -2.44
CA ILE A 86 36.81 7.99 -1.93
C ILE A 86 35.54 7.61 -2.67
N ASP A 87 35.57 7.51 -4.01
CA ASP A 87 34.40 7.11 -4.80
C ASP A 87 33.93 5.67 -4.45
N ALA A 88 34.88 4.76 -4.13
CA ALA A 88 34.53 3.42 -3.64
C ALA A 88 33.91 3.44 -2.22
N GLU A 89 34.44 4.27 -1.32
CA GLU A 89 33.88 4.44 0.04
C GLU A 89 32.48 5.09 -0.03
N LEU A 90 32.26 6.09 -0.89
CA LEU A 90 30.96 6.69 -1.15
C LEU A 90 29.96 5.67 -1.63
N ALA A 91 30.33 4.81 -2.58
CA ALA A 91 29.44 3.75 -3.08
C ALA A 91 29.00 2.80 -1.96
N ALA A 92 29.94 2.40 -1.08
CA ALA A 92 29.64 1.53 0.06
C ALA A 92 28.73 2.22 1.11
N ILE A 93 28.89 3.53 1.32
CA ILE A 93 28.01 4.30 2.20
C ILE A 93 26.63 4.46 1.58
N ASP A 94 26.53 4.75 0.29
CA ASP A 94 25.27 4.87 -0.43
C ASP A 94 24.47 3.56 -0.39
N GLU A 95 25.13 2.42 -0.54
CA GLU A 95 24.53 1.11 -0.40
C GLU A 95 23.95 0.88 1.01
N LYS A 96 24.71 1.19 2.07
CA LYS A 96 24.25 1.08 3.45
C LYS A 96 23.10 2.02 3.76
N LEU A 97 23.19 3.29 3.35
CA LEU A 97 22.11 4.26 3.50
C LEU A 97 20.83 3.77 2.84
N ASN A 98 20.93 3.29 1.60
CA ASN A 98 19.78 2.78 0.87
C ASN A 98 19.18 1.55 1.56
N ALA A 99 20.00 0.61 2.02
CA ALA A 99 19.55 -0.58 2.74
C ALA A 99 18.74 -0.23 4.00
N ILE A 100 19.10 0.82 4.73
CA ILE A 100 18.34 1.30 5.89
C ILE A 100 17.07 2.03 5.44
N VAL A 101 17.19 3.00 4.53
CA VAL A 101 16.06 3.87 4.13
C VAL A 101 14.89 3.09 3.51
N VAL A 102 15.18 2.03 2.77
CA VAL A 102 14.11 1.21 2.14
C VAL A 102 13.31 0.40 3.16
N THR A 103 13.81 0.20 4.37
CA THR A 103 13.12 -0.50 5.46
C THR A 103 12.39 0.42 6.43
N LEU A 104 12.56 1.73 6.31
CA LEU A 104 11.88 2.70 7.18
C LEU A 104 10.45 2.95 6.72
N PRO A 105 9.46 2.96 7.64
CA PRO A 105 8.09 3.29 7.31
C PRO A 105 7.94 4.77 6.95
N ASN A 106 6.80 5.12 6.35
CA ASN A 106 6.44 6.52 6.14
C ASN A 106 6.22 7.25 7.48
N THR A 107 6.40 8.57 7.48
CA THR A 107 6.12 9.41 8.65
C THR A 107 4.62 9.66 8.77
N PRO A 108 4.05 9.60 9.99
CA PRO A 108 2.65 9.94 10.20
C PRO A 108 2.39 11.43 9.96
N ASN A 109 1.21 11.73 9.41
CA ASN A 109 0.68 13.09 9.39
C ASN A 109 0.40 13.58 10.83
N ASP A 110 0.47 14.88 11.07
CA ASP A 110 0.29 15.46 12.40
C ASP A 110 -1.11 15.23 13.00
N SER A 111 -2.12 14.92 12.15
CA SER A 111 -3.48 14.61 12.58
C SER A 111 -3.69 13.15 13.02
N VAL A 112 -2.66 12.30 12.91
CA VAL A 112 -2.74 10.88 13.29
C VAL A 112 -2.56 10.74 14.79
N PRO A 113 -3.46 10.01 15.50
CA PRO A 113 -3.29 9.76 16.93
C PRO A 113 -2.05 8.91 17.17
N VAL A 114 -1.31 9.26 18.23
CA VAL A 114 -0.17 8.46 18.67
C VAL A 114 -0.69 7.30 19.52
N GLY A 115 -0.27 6.09 19.18
CA GLY A 115 -0.67 4.86 19.87
C GLY A 115 0.25 3.70 19.50
N ALA A 116 0.23 2.63 20.29
CA ALA A 116 1.11 1.47 20.13
C ALA A 116 0.51 0.40 19.22
N ASP A 117 -0.81 0.20 19.26
CA ASP A 117 -1.50 -0.87 18.54
C ASP A 117 -2.98 -0.53 18.26
N GLU A 118 -3.74 -1.51 17.78
CA GLU A 118 -5.14 -1.39 17.35
C GLU A 118 -6.11 -0.92 18.46
N ASP A 119 -5.78 -1.11 19.72
CA ASP A 119 -6.63 -0.68 20.85
C ASP A 119 -6.64 0.84 21.02
N GLU A 120 -5.68 1.55 20.45
CA GLU A 120 -5.55 3.02 20.50
C GLU A 120 -6.05 3.72 19.22
N ASN A 121 -6.68 2.97 18.31
CA ASN A 121 -7.38 3.55 17.15
C ASN A 121 -8.60 4.36 17.60
N VAL A 122 -8.89 5.45 16.89
CA VAL A 122 -9.92 6.40 17.27
C VAL A 122 -11.13 6.30 16.35
N GLU A 123 -12.31 6.01 16.93
CA GLU A 123 -13.57 6.04 16.18
C GLU A 123 -13.92 7.48 15.79
N VAL A 124 -14.12 7.71 14.49
CA VAL A 124 -14.44 9.02 13.91
C VAL A 124 -15.96 9.20 13.77
N ARG A 125 -16.63 8.16 13.25
CA ARG A 125 -18.07 8.16 13.00
C ARG A 125 -18.61 6.75 12.86
N ARG A 126 -19.93 6.64 12.97
CA ARG A 126 -20.67 5.38 12.84
C ARG A 126 -21.92 5.61 12.02
N TRP A 127 -22.33 4.59 11.25
CA TRP A 127 -23.56 4.61 10.48
C TRP A 127 -24.34 3.30 10.63
N GLY A 128 -25.67 3.41 10.64
CA GLY A 128 -26.58 2.27 10.80
C GLY A 128 -26.63 1.75 12.23
N THR A 129 -27.60 0.91 12.48
CA THR A 129 -27.78 0.23 13.78
C THR A 129 -27.73 -1.27 13.53
N PRO A 130 -26.90 -2.04 14.27
CA PRO A 130 -26.94 -3.48 14.23
C PRO A 130 -28.37 -4.00 14.43
N ARG A 131 -28.75 -4.99 13.62
CA ARG A 131 -30.06 -5.63 13.73
C ARG A 131 -30.14 -6.45 15.02
N ASP A 132 -31.20 -6.30 15.79
CA ASP A 132 -31.57 -7.22 16.85
C ASP A 132 -32.25 -8.45 16.24
N PHE A 133 -31.77 -9.64 16.58
CA PHE A 133 -32.33 -10.91 16.13
C PHE A 133 -33.12 -11.53 17.28
N ASP A 134 -34.29 -12.04 16.96
CA ASP A 134 -35.17 -12.81 17.89
C ASP A 134 -34.91 -14.32 17.82
N PHE A 135 -33.85 -14.72 17.12
CA PHE A 135 -33.36 -16.10 16.98
C PHE A 135 -31.84 -16.16 17.13
N GLU A 136 -31.29 -17.37 17.29
CA GLU A 136 -29.84 -17.58 17.39
C GLU A 136 -29.13 -17.31 16.07
N VAL A 137 -28.22 -16.34 16.08
CA VAL A 137 -27.45 -15.91 14.92
C VAL A 137 -26.39 -16.95 14.59
N LYS A 138 -26.39 -17.44 13.34
CA LYS A 138 -25.33 -18.31 12.81
C LYS A 138 -24.20 -17.50 12.20
N ALA A 139 -23.00 -18.04 12.31
CA ALA A 139 -21.83 -17.48 11.63
C ALA A 139 -21.90 -17.73 10.11
N HIS A 140 -21.29 -16.84 9.32
CA HIS A 140 -21.32 -16.92 7.85
C HIS A 140 -20.75 -18.23 7.28
N TRP A 141 -19.80 -18.88 7.96
CA TRP A 141 -19.27 -20.16 7.53
C TRP A 141 -20.27 -21.29 7.68
N ASP A 142 -21.03 -21.33 8.80
CA ASP A 142 -22.09 -22.32 9.03
C ASP A 142 -23.26 -22.10 8.07
N LEU A 143 -23.70 -20.84 7.89
CA LEU A 143 -24.73 -20.48 6.89
C LEU A 143 -24.32 -20.89 5.48
N GLY A 144 -23.06 -20.62 5.11
CA GLY A 144 -22.55 -20.94 3.79
C GLY A 144 -22.50 -22.44 3.49
N GLU A 145 -22.20 -23.27 4.49
CA GLU A 145 -22.24 -24.74 4.40
C GLU A 145 -23.68 -25.24 4.33
N ASP A 146 -24.57 -24.79 5.24
CA ASP A 146 -25.96 -25.18 5.30
C ASP A 146 -26.73 -24.86 3.99
N LEU A 147 -26.43 -23.70 3.40
CA LEU A 147 -26.98 -23.28 2.11
C LEU A 147 -26.31 -23.94 0.91
N GLY A 148 -25.21 -24.67 1.13
CA GLY A 148 -24.45 -25.32 0.08
C GLY A 148 -23.74 -24.36 -0.90
N ILE A 149 -23.45 -23.13 -0.47
CA ILE A 149 -22.86 -22.07 -1.28
C ILE A 149 -21.36 -21.84 -1.03
N LEU A 150 -20.83 -22.31 0.11
CA LEU A 150 -19.41 -22.31 0.46
C LEU A 150 -18.94 -23.76 0.68
N ASP A 151 -17.78 -24.12 0.16
CA ASP A 151 -17.24 -25.48 0.22
C ASP A 151 -15.76 -25.44 0.66
N TRP A 152 -15.56 -25.55 1.96
CA TRP A 152 -14.26 -25.50 2.60
C TRP A 152 -13.47 -26.80 2.43
N GLU A 153 -14.16 -27.96 2.50
CA GLU A 153 -13.53 -29.28 2.42
C GLU A 153 -12.84 -29.47 1.06
N ARG A 154 -13.55 -29.11 -0.02
CA ARG A 154 -12.97 -29.21 -1.37
C ARG A 154 -11.93 -28.15 -1.64
N GLY A 155 -12.06 -26.95 -1.05
CA GLY A 155 -11.02 -25.94 -1.09
C GLY A 155 -9.73 -26.42 -0.46
N ALA A 156 -9.83 -26.97 0.76
CA ALA A 156 -8.68 -27.56 1.45
C ALA A 156 -8.06 -28.76 0.71
N LYS A 157 -8.89 -29.60 0.09
CA LYS A 157 -8.42 -30.72 -0.72
C LYS A 157 -7.60 -30.29 -1.95
N VAL A 158 -8.00 -29.20 -2.61
CA VAL A 158 -7.36 -28.74 -3.85
C VAL A 158 -6.07 -27.95 -3.56
N THR A 159 -6.08 -27.12 -2.52
CA THR A 159 -4.96 -26.17 -2.30
C THR A 159 -4.43 -26.22 -0.87
N GLY A 160 -5.28 -26.45 0.12
CA GLY A 160 -4.92 -26.40 1.55
C GLY A 160 -5.90 -25.56 2.37
N SER A 161 -5.56 -25.33 3.64
CA SER A 161 -6.35 -24.48 4.51
C SER A 161 -6.43 -23.04 4.00
N ARG A 162 -7.47 -22.28 4.43
CA ARG A 162 -7.71 -20.88 4.01
C ARG A 162 -7.97 -20.69 2.50
N PHE A 163 -8.42 -21.77 1.81
CA PHE A 163 -8.98 -21.75 0.47
C PHE A 163 -10.38 -22.36 0.50
N LEU A 164 -11.25 -21.92 -0.39
CA LEU A 164 -12.62 -22.42 -0.51
C LEU A 164 -13.10 -22.35 -1.95
N PHE A 165 -14.20 -23.05 -2.22
CA PHE A 165 -15.01 -22.82 -3.40
C PHE A 165 -16.29 -22.07 -3.03
N TYR A 166 -16.56 -21.00 -3.73
CA TYR A 166 -17.91 -20.44 -3.83
C TYR A 166 -18.68 -21.25 -4.87
N LYS A 167 -19.94 -21.58 -4.58
CA LYS A 167 -20.74 -22.49 -5.42
C LYS A 167 -22.15 -21.95 -5.64
N GLY A 168 -22.71 -22.12 -6.84
CA GLY A 168 -24.08 -21.75 -7.16
C GLY A 168 -24.38 -20.28 -6.88
N LEU A 169 -25.38 -20.02 -6.04
CA LEU A 169 -25.76 -18.64 -5.66
C LEU A 169 -24.68 -17.93 -4.85
N GLY A 170 -23.81 -18.65 -4.15
CA GLY A 170 -22.67 -18.03 -3.47
C GLY A 170 -21.65 -17.43 -4.43
N ALA A 171 -21.28 -18.17 -5.48
CA ALA A 171 -20.40 -17.65 -6.53
C ALA A 171 -21.03 -16.49 -7.29
N ARG A 172 -22.38 -16.55 -7.49
CA ARG A 172 -23.11 -15.46 -8.11
C ARG A 172 -23.17 -14.23 -7.22
N LEU A 173 -23.37 -14.41 -5.90
CA LEU A 173 -23.36 -13.32 -4.92
C LEU A 173 -22.03 -12.59 -4.90
N GLU A 174 -20.92 -13.33 -4.84
CA GLU A 174 -19.59 -12.72 -4.86
C GLU A 174 -19.36 -11.89 -6.13
N ARG A 175 -19.71 -12.45 -7.29
CA ARG A 175 -19.65 -11.72 -8.56
C ARG A 175 -20.59 -10.52 -8.59
N ALA A 176 -21.80 -10.63 -8.06
CA ALA A 176 -22.75 -9.54 -7.95
C ALA A 176 -22.20 -8.38 -7.12
N ILE A 177 -21.54 -8.69 -6.01
CA ILE A 177 -20.96 -7.71 -5.11
C ILE A 177 -19.84 -6.92 -5.81
N TYR A 178 -18.85 -7.58 -6.41
CA TYR A 178 -17.77 -6.82 -7.03
C TYR A 178 -18.21 -6.08 -8.30
N ASN A 179 -19.16 -6.59 -9.08
CA ASN A 179 -19.72 -5.86 -10.21
C ASN A 179 -20.46 -4.60 -9.74
N PHE A 180 -21.27 -4.72 -8.69
CA PHE A 180 -21.94 -3.58 -8.08
C PHE A 180 -20.95 -2.52 -7.59
N MET A 181 -19.86 -2.93 -6.90
CA MET A 181 -18.83 -2.03 -6.43
C MET A 181 -18.14 -1.28 -7.59
N LEU A 182 -17.77 -1.98 -8.66
CA LEU A 182 -17.14 -1.37 -9.83
C LEU A 182 -18.07 -0.36 -10.51
N ASP A 183 -19.35 -0.70 -10.70
CA ASP A 183 -20.35 0.19 -11.29
C ASP A 183 -20.55 1.45 -10.45
N GLU A 184 -20.52 1.34 -9.11
CA GLU A 184 -20.65 2.50 -8.23
C GLU A 184 -19.40 3.39 -8.29
N HIS A 185 -18.20 2.82 -8.23
CA HIS A 185 -16.98 3.60 -8.34
C HIS A 185 -16.82 4.26 -9.72
N ALA A 186 -17.28 3.62 -10.79
CA ALA A 186 -17.33 4.25 -12.12
C ALA A 186 -18.21 5.51 -12.13
N LYS A 187 -19.35 5.50 -11.43
CA LYS A 187 -20.22 6.69 -11.26
C LYS A 187 -19.54 7.81 -10.43
N GLU A 188 -18.61 7.44 -9.57
CA GLU A 188 -17.83 8.35 -8.73
C GLU A 188 -16.57 8.90 -9.44
N GLY A 189 -16.40 8.58 -10.73
CA GLY A 189 -15.34 9.11 -11.58
C GLY A 189 -14.08 8.24 -11.64
N TYR A 190 -14.11 7.02 -11.11
CA TYR A 190 -13.00 6.09 -11.26
C TYR A 190 -13.01 5.43 -12.64
N THR A 191 -11.85 5.37 -13.26
CA THR A 191 -11.63 4.56 -14.46
C THR A 191 -11.41 3.11 -14.05
N GLU A 192 -12.27 2.22 -14.53
CA GLU A 192 -12.12 0.78 -14.30
C GLU A 192 -10.95 0.23 -15.11
N MET A 193 -10.12 -0.58 -14.47
CA MET A 193 -8.94 -1.21 -15.04
C MET A 193 -9.00 -2.73 -14.85
N ILE A 194 -8.52 -3.48 -15.83
CA ILE A 194 -8.18 -4.90 -15.68
C ILE A 194 -6.66 -5.00 -15.67
N THR A 195 -6.11 -5.45 -14.57
CA THR A 195 -4.67 -5.44 -14.32
C THR A 195 -4.02 -6.81 -14.47
N PRO A 196 -2.71 -6.90 -14.70
CA PRO A 196 -1.96 -8.13 -14.47
C PRO A 196 -2.07 -8.58 -13.00
N TYR A 197 -2.17 -9.89 -12.78
CA TYR A 197 -2.19 -10.49 -11.42
C TYR A 197 -0.82 -11.01 -10.98
N MET A 198 0.15 -10.98 -11.87
CA MET A 198 1.56 -11.20 -11.59
C MET A 198 2.33 -9.93 -11.95
N VAL A 199 3.23 -9.53 -11.05
CA VAL A 199 4.06 -8.32 -11.21
C VAL A 199 5.51 -8.66 -10.93
N ASN A 200 6.44 -7.83 -11.41
CA ASN A 200 7.86 -7.95 -11.11
C ASN A 200 8.23 -7.35 -9.75
N HIS A 201 9.43 -7.66 -9.26
CA HIS A 201 9.96 -7.17 -7.98
C HIS A 201 10.01 -5.64 -7.91
N ASP A 202 10.30 -4.95 -9.03
CA ASP A 202 10.30 -3.48 -9.07
C ASP A 202 8.91 -2.90 -8.78
N SER A 203 7.85 -3.56 -9.21
CA SER A 203 6.49 -3.14 -8.90
C SER A 203 6.16 -3.33 -7.42
N MET A 204 6.61 -4.43 -6.81
CA MET A 204 6.48 -4.67 -5.38
C MET A 204 7.29 -3.65 -4.55
N PHE A 205 8.45 -3.24 -5.06
CA PHE A 205 9.25 -2.17 -4.45
C PHE A 205 8.54 -0.83 -4.57
N GLY A 206 7.95 -0.52 -5.72
CA GLY A 206 7.28 0.76 -6.00
C GLY A 206 6.19 1.11 -4.99
N THR A 207 5.40 0.14 -4.55
CA THR A 207 4.33 0.32 -3.55
C THR A 207 4.79 0.16 -2.10
N GLY A 208 6.05 -0.29 -1.88
CA GLY A 208 6.60 -0.48 -0.53
C GLY A 208 6.39 -1.88 0.05
N ASN A 209 5.87 -2.83 -0.73
CA ASN A 209 5.75 -4.22 -0.30
C ASN A 209 7.13 -4.87 -0.11
N TYR A 210 8.07 -4.60 -1.01
CA TYR A 210 9.44 -5.08 -0.90
C TYR A 210 10.39 -3.99 -0.42
N PRO A 211 11.43 -4.37 0.35
CA PRO A 211 11.80 -5.74 0.78
C PRO A 211 11.04 -6.26 2.00
N LYS A 212 10.33 -5.41 2.74
CA LYS A 212 9.85 -5.68 4.11
C LYS A 212 8.86 -6.85 4.19
N PHE A 213 7.91 -6.96 3.25
CA PHE A 213 6.84 -7.97 3.28
C PHE A 213 7.06 -9.11 2.30
N LYS A 214 8.31 -9.42 1.97
CA LYS A 214 8.63 -10.49 1.03
C LYS A 214 8.09 -11.85 1.48
N GLU A 215 8.13 -12.14 2.78
CA GLU A 215 7.64 -13.39 3.36
C GLU A 215 6.10 -13.55 3.29
N ASP A 216 5.37 -12.42 3.15
CA ASP A 216 3.91 -12.42 3.03
C ASP A 216 3.43 -12.62 1.59
N THR A 217 4.32 -12.83 0.63
CA THR A 217 4.00 -12.95 -0.79
C THR A 217 4.21 -14.36 -1.33
N PHE A 218 3.55 -14.66 -2.46
CA PHE A 218 3.79 -15.85 -3.24
C PHE A 218 4.66 -15.50 -4.45
N GLU A 219 5.95 -15.87 -4.41
CA GLU A 219 6.89 -15.70 -5.51
C GLU A 219 6.84 -16.93 -6.43
N LEU A 220 7.05 -16.72 -7.73
CA LEU A 220 7.14 -17.78 -8.73
C LEU A 220 8.62 -18.16 -8.90
N ASP A 221 8.95 -19.40 -8.54
CA ASP A 221 10.31 -19.93 -8.61
C ASP A 221 10.93 -19.79 -10.00
N GLY A 222 12.20 -19.40 -10.05
CA GLY A 222 12.96 -19.18 -11.28
C GLY A 222 12.59 -17.93 -12.09
N THR A 223 11.79 -17.03 -11.53
CA THR A 223 11.38 -15.77 -12.16
C THR A 223 11.51 -14.59 -11.18
N ASP A 224 11.29 -13.38 -11.64
CA ASP A 224 11.10 -12.19 -10.79
C ASP A 224 9.61 -11.85 -10.60
N TYR A 225 8.70 -12.80 -10.84
CA TYR A 225 7.27 -12.61 -10.72
C TYR A 225 6.73 -12.96 -9.33
N VAL A 226 5.76 -12.16 -8.90
CA VAL A 226 5.05 -12.27 -7.64
C VAL A 226 3.55 -12.20 -7.91
N LEU A 227 2.76 -13.07 -7.28
CA LEU A 227 1.30 -12.93 -7.27
C LEU A 227 0.91 -11.69 -6.45
N ILE A 228 0.08 -10.82 -7.00
CA ILE A 228 -0.25 -9.55 -6.34
C ILE A 228 -0.99 -9.75 -5.01
N PRO A 229 -0.60 -9.07 -3.93
CA PRO A 229 -1.34 -9.06 -2.67
C PRO A 229 -2.57 -8.13 -2.70
N THR A 230 -2.65 -7.27 -3.71
CA THR A 230 -3.68 -6.23 -3.94
C THR A 230 -3.52 -5.63 -5.33
N ALA A 231 -4.61 -5.16 -5.93
CA ALA A 231 -4.56 -4.42 -7.19
C ALA A 231 -3.86 -3.04 -7.05
N GLU A 232 -3.64 -2.56 -5.82
CA GLU A 232 -2.81 -1.37 -5.57
C GLU A 232 -1.47 -1.44 -6.29
N VAL A 233 -0.83 -2.63 -6.28
CA VAL A 233 0.50 -2.79 -6.87
C VAL A 233 0.50 -2.48 -8.37
N PRO A 234 -0.27 -3.16 -9.23
CA PRO A 234 -0.28 -2.85 -10.65
C PRO A 234 -0.88 -1.47 -10.96
N LEU A 235 -1.91 -1.03 -10.22
CA LEU A 235 -2.53 0.28 -10.45
C LEU A 235 -1.57 1.43 -10.17
N THR A 236 -0.87 1.40 -9.04
CA THR A 236 0.10 2.44 -8.68
C THR A 236 1.29 2.45 -9.65
N ASN A 237 1.79 1.27 -10.03
CA ASN A 237 2.92 1.16 -10.95
C ASN A 237 2.56 1.45 -12.42
N TYR A 238 1.28 1.67 -12.74
CA TYR A 238 0.86 2.05 -14.09
C TYR A 238 1.63 3.27 -14.62
N TYR A 239 1.91 4.23 -13.74
CA TYR A 239 2.67 5.43 -14.06
C TYR A 239 4.14 5.39 -13.57
N ARG A 240 4.67 4.22 -13.22
CA ARG A 240 6.07 4.11 -12.76
C ARG A 240 7.07 4.71 -13.77
N GLY A 241 7.91 5.63 -13.29
CA GLY A 241 8.94 6.29 -14.10
C GLY A 241 8.44 7.46 -14.92
N GLU A 242 7.17 7.82 -14.84
CA GLU A 242 6.55 8.84 -15.69
C GLU A 242 6.48 10.23 -15.05
N ILE A 243 6.33 11.25 -15.89
CA ILE A 243 6.04 12.63 -15.51
C ILE A 243 4.70 13.01 -16.13
N LEU A 244 3.66 13.08 -15.31
CA LEU A 244 2.30 13.39 -15.72
C LEU A 244 2.11 14.90 -15.96
N ASP A 245 1.09 15.27 -16.73
CA ASP A 245 0.62 16.67 -16.78
C ASP A 245 -0.15 17.01 -15.50
N GLY A 246 0.28 18.02 -14.77
CA GLY A 246 -0.39 18.46 -13.53
C GLY A 246 -1.86 18.86 -13.71
N LYS A 247 -2.28 19.21 -14.94
CA LYS A 247 -3.68 19.52 -15.25
C LYS A 247 -4.60 18.30 -15.24
N GLU A 248 -4.05 17.09 -15.40
CA GLU A 248 -4.82 15.85 -15.40
C GLU A 248 -5.10 15.34 -13.97
N LEU A 249 -4.39 15.86 -12.96
CA LEU A 249 -4.56 15.46 -11.57
C LEU A 249 -5.78 16.15 -10.92
N PRO A 250 -6.56 15.43 -10.11
CA PRO A 250 -6.35 14.04 -9.68
C PRO A 250 -6.84 13.00 -10.68
N ILE A 251 -6.16 11.83 -10.73
CA ILE A 251 -6.55 10.68 -11.54
C ILE A 251 -7.02 9.57 -10.62
N TYR A 252 -8.13 8.89 -10.97
CA TYR A 252 -8.76 7.83 -10.21
C TYR A 252 -8.82 6.53 -10.99
N PHE A 253 -8.29 5.45 -10.43
CA PHE A 253 -8.40 4.09 -10.95
C PHE A 253 -9.09 3.16 -9.98
N THR A 254 -9.87 2.21 -10.49
CA THR A 254 -10.41 1.09 -9.73
C THR A 254 -10.21 -0.22 -10.49
N ALA A 255 -9.96 -1.29 -9.76
CA ALA A 255 -9.87 -2.63 -10.34
C ALA A 255 -10.34 -3.69 -9.35
N MET A 256 -11.05 -4.69 -9.86
CA MET A 256 -11.28 -5.94 -9.15
C MET A 256 -10.13 -6.90 -9.46
N SER A 257 -9.54 -7.50 -8.44
CA SER A 257 -8.54 -8.56 -8.60
C SER A 257 -8.66 -9.63 -7.52
N PRO A 258 -8.20 -10.85 -7.82
CA PRO A 258 -7.75 -11.74 -6.75
C PRO A 258 -6.55 -11.09 -6.06
N SER A 259 -6.47 -11.29 -4.76
CA SER A 259 -5.35 -10.88 -3.90
C SER A 259 -4.79 -12.12 -3.23
N PHE A 260 -3.46 -12.25 -3.20
CA PHE A 260 -2.75 -13.44 -2.70
C PHE A 260 -1.86 -13.05 -1.53
N ARG A 261 -2.07 -13.66 -0.36
CA ARG A 261 -1.27 -13.39 0.85
C ARG A 261 -0.91 -14.69 1.55
N SER A 262 0.37 -14.89 1.86
CA SER A 262 0.83 -16.09 2.59
C SER A 262 0.43 -16.07 4.06
N GLU A 263 0.02 -14.88 4.58
CA GLU A 263 -0.43 -14.73 5.97
C GLU A 263 0.58 -15.26 7.00
N ALA A 264 1.89 -15.04 6.74
CA ALA A 264 3.00 -15.61 7.51
C ALA A 264 2.93 -15.26 9.01
N GLY A 265 2.44 -14.06 9.36
CA GLY A 265 2.33 -13.59 10.75
C GLY A 265 1.00 -13.88 11.45
N SER A 266 0.05 -14.63 10.81
CA SER A 266 -1.34 -14.72 11.28
C SER A 266 -1.73 -16.08 11.87
N ALA A 267 -0.76 -16.86 12.36
CA ALA A 267 -1.01 -18.16 12.95
C ALA A 267 -2.05 -18.07 14.10
N GLY A 268 -3.12 -18.89 14.00
CA GLY A 268 -4.19 -18.96 15.02
C GLY A 268 -5.24 -17.84 14.97
N ARG A 269 -5.09 -16.82 14.11
CA ARG A 269 -6.11 -15.76 13.97
C ARG A 269 -7.09 -16.11 12.85
N ASP A 270 -8.40 -15.86 13.08
CA ASP A 270 -9.47 -16.04 12.08
C ASP A 270 -9.33 -17.34 11.27
N THR A 271 -9.25 -18.48 11.97
CA THR A 271 -8.98 -19.78 11.35
C THR A 271 -10.18 -20.36 10.59
N ARG A 272 -11.37 -19.77 10.75
CA ARG A 272 -12.62 -20.15 10.07
C ARG A 272 -13.22 -18.95 9.35
N GLY A 273 -13.97 -19.23 8.29
CA GLY A 273 -14.74 -18.24 7.56
C GLY A 273 -13.95 -17.41 6.54
N LEU A 274 -14.58 -16.32 6.09
CA LEU A 274 -14.14 -15.49 4.94
C LEU A 274 -13.26 -14.30 5.33
N ILE A 275 -12.96 -14.12 6.61
CA ILE A 275 -12.24 -12.92 7.08
C ILE A 275 -10.77 -12.96 6.67
N ARG A 276 -10.14 -14.15 6.71
CA ARG A 276 -8.70 -14.32 6.44
C ARG A 276 -8.43 -15.54 5.57
N LEU A 277 -8.13 -15.28 4.30
CA LEU A 277 -7.88 -16.27 3.26
C LEU A 277 -6.54 -16.00 2.57
N HIS A 278 -5.90 -17.04 2.03
CA HIS A 278 -4.71 -16.89 1.18
C HIS A 278 -5.02 -16.29 -0.18
N GLN A 279 -6.25 -16.48 -0.66
CA GLN A 279 -6.76 -15.91 -1.90
C GLN A 279 -8.16 -15.34 -1.67
N PHE A 280 -8.37 -14.09 -2.03
CA PHE A 280 -9.66 -13.42 -1.92
C PHE A 280 -9.80 -12.34 -3.00
N HIS A 281 -11.03 -11.95 -3.35
CA HIS A 281 -11.28 -10.85 -4.27
C HIS A 281 -11.41 -9.53 -3.52
N LYS A 282 -10.87 -8.48 -4.12
CA LYS A 282 -10.96 -7.12 -3.62
C LYS A 282 -11.16 -6.15 -4.78
N VAL A 283 -12.07 -5.20 -4.61
CA VAL A 283 -12.13 -4.02 -5.46
C VAL A 283 -11.22 -2.97 -4.82
N GLU A 284 -10.27 -2.48 -5.58
CA GLU A 284 -9.27 -1.50 -5.13
C GLU A 284 -9.50 -0.16 -5.79
N MET A 285 -9.31 0.90 -5.04
CA MET A 285 -9.30 2.28 -5.49
C MET A 285 -7.90 2.85 -5.35
N VAL A 286 -7.37 3.50 -6.37
CA VAL A 286 -6.09 4.22 -6.34
C VAL A 286 -6.30 5.61 -6.89
N LYS A 287 -5.72 6.62 -6.22
CA LYS A 287 -5.71 7.99 -6.70
C LYS A 287 -4.28 8.50 -6.81
N PHE A 288 -4.06 9.33 -7.84
CA PHE A 288 -2.86 10.14 -8.01
C PHE A 288 -3.27 11.59 -7.85
N SER A 289 -2.67 12.30 -6.90
CA SER A 289 -3.10 13.65 -6.52
C SER A 289 -1.93 14.60 -6.36
N LYS A 290 -2.19 15.90 -6.48
CA LYS A 290 -1.25 16.91 -6.03
C LYS A 290 -1.16 16.91 -4.51
N PRO A 291 0.01 17.27 -3.93
CA PRO A 291 0.20 17.29 -2.48
C PRO A 291 -0.86 18.11 -1.73
N GLU A 292 -1.21 19.29 -2.25
CA GLU A 292 -2.13 20.24 -1.63
C GLU A 292 -3.59 19.76 -1.53
N SER A 293 -4.01 18.81 -2.38
CA SER A 293 -5.37 18.27 -2.40
C SER A 293 -5.49 16.82 -1.90
N SER A 294 -4.36 16.17 -1.58
CA SER A 294 -4.35 14.73 -1.33
C SER A 294 -5.15 14.30 -0.09
N TYR A 295 -5.24 15.13 0.93
CA TYR A 295 -6.05 14.82 2.12
C TYR A 295 -7.55 14.99 1.86
N ASP A 296 -7.96 15.97 1.05
CA ASP A 296 -9.35 16.07 0.57
C ASP A 296 -9.72 14.85 -0.29
N GLU A 297 -8.77 14.35 -1.09
CA GLU A 297 -8.95 13.14 -1.88
C GLU A 297 -9.03 11.87 -1.02
N LEU A 298 -8.36 11.84 0.14
CA LEU A 298 -8.51 10.77 1.13
C LEU A 298 -9.94 10.75 1.71
N GLU A 299 -10.44 11.91 2.15
CA GLU A 299 -11.81 12.02 2.67
C GLU A 299 -12.86 11.56 1.63
N LYS A 300 -12.71 11.97 0.38
CA LYS A 300 -13.58 11.51 -0.71
C LYS A 300 -13.48 9.99 -0.93
N MET A 301 -12.28 9.40 -0.84
CA MET A 301 -12.09 7.96 -0.99
C MET A 301 -12.79 7.18 0.13
N VAL A 302 -12.73 7.66 1.36
CA VAL A 302 -13.46 7.09 2.50
C VAL A 302 -14.96 7.13 2.24
N VAL A 303 -15.50 8.27 1.78
CA VAL A 303 -16.93 8.41 1.41
C VAL A 303 -17.32 7.44 0.30
N ASN A 304 -16.46 7.22 -0.71
CA ASN A 304 -16.73 6.24 -1.77
C ASN A 304 -16.90 4.81 -1.20
N ALA A 305 -16.04 4.41 -0.25
CA ALA A 305 -16.17 3.12 0.42
C ALA A 305 -17.42 3.05 1.32
N GLU A 306 -17.73 4.14 2.07
CA GLU A 306 -18.96 4.23 2.88
C GLU A 306 -20.23 4.10 2.04
N ASN A 307 -20.26 4.71 0.84
CA ASN A 307 -21.41 4.64 -0.08
C ASN A 307 -21.77 3.19 -0.45
N ILE A 308 -20.79 2.30 -0.61
CA ILE A 308 -21.04 0.88 -0.85
C ILE A 308 -21.74 0.25 0.34
N LEU A 309 -21.24 0.46 1.55
CA LEU A 309 -21.82 -0.08 2.78
C LEU A 309 -23.24 0.46 3.03
N GLN A 310 -23.44 1.76 2.81
CA GLN A 310 -24.76 2.40 2.96
C GLN A 310 -25.79 1.85 1.96
N LYS A 311 -25.42 1.68 0.70
CA LYS A 311 -26.29 1.10 -0.33
C LYS A 311 -26.61 -0.37 -0.07
N LEU A 312 -25.68 -1.11 0.54
CA LEU A 312 -25.90 -2.47 1.03
C LEU A 312 -26.66 -2.51 2.35
N ASN A 313 -26.94 -1.35 2.97
CA ASN A 313 -27.58 -1.22 4.28
C ASN A 313 -26.90 -2.06 5.37
N LEU A 314 -25.55 -2.04 5.40
CA LEU A 314 -24.73 -2.73 6.37
C LEU A 314 -24.21 -1.73 7.42
N PRO A 315 -24.47 -1.93 8.72
CA PRO A 315 -23.95 -1.07 9.78
C PRO A 315 -22.42 -1.11 9.84
N TYR A 316 -21.80 0.05 9.99
CA TYR A 316 -20.33 0.17 10.04
C TYR A 316 -19.89 1.32 10.94
N ARG A 317 -18.61 1.34 11.26
CA ARG A 317 -17.91 2.48 11.85
C ARG A 317 -16.67 2.83 11.05
N VAL A 318 -16.23 4.07 11.15
CA VAL A 318 -14.96 4.55 10.59
C VAL A 318 -14.03 4.88 11.74
N ILE A 319 -12.82 4.36 11.69
CA ILE A 319 -11.76 4.61 12.67
C ILE A 319 -10.55 5.24 11.99
N THR A 320 -9.84 6.11 12.69
CA THR A 320 -8.50 6.55 12.29
C THR A 320 -7.49 5.66 12.97
N LEU A 321 -6.58 5.06 12.20
CA LEU A 321 -5.51 4.24 12.77
C LEU A 321 -4.49 5.13 13.49
N CYS A 322 -4.02 4.65 14.64
CA CYS A 322 -2.92 5.26 15.38
C CYS A 322 -1.57 4.97 14.72
N THR A 323 -0.53 5.66 15.16
CA THR A 323 0.83 5.53 14.59
C THR A 323 1.37 4.10 14.62
N GLY A 324 1.06 3.31 15.63
CA GLY A 324 1.54 1.93 15.77
C GLY A 324 0.84 0.92 14.87
N ASP A 325 -0.41 1.21 14.45
CA ASP A 325 -1.23 0.29 13.66
C ASP A 325 -1.25 0.60 12.15
N MET A 326 -0.85 1.80 11.74
CA MET A 326 -0.82 2.18 10.31
C MET A 326 0.09 1.27 9.48
N GLY A 327 -0.32 0.99 8.25
CA GLY A 327 0.49 0.32 7.24
C GLY A 327 1.83 1.03 6.94
N PHE A 328 2.80 0.27 6.45
CA PHE A 328 4.20 0.73 6.24
C PHE A 328 4.32 2.00 5.38
N SER A 329 3.59 2.06 4.28
CA SER A 329 3.66 3.17 3.32
C SER A 329 2.76 4.35 3.69
N ALA A 330 1.84 4.17 4.65
CA ALA A 330 0.82 5.16 4.98
C ALA A 330 1.34 6.31 5.84
N ALA A 331 0.89 7.53 5.51
CA ALA A 331 1.03 8.71 6.35
C ALA A 331 -0.25 8.96 7.18
N LYS A 332 -1.41 8.55 6.69
CA LYS A 332 -2.68 8.53 7.41
C LYS A 332 -3.59 7.46 6.82
N THR A 333 -4.30 6.75 7.70
CA THR A 333 -5.23 5.68 7.31
C THR A 333 -6.53 5.81 8.07
N TYR A 334 -7.63 5.62 7.33
CA TYR A 334 -8.95 5.33 7.88
C TYR A 334 -9.31 3.90 7.56
N ASP A 335 -9.77 3.15 8.56
CA ASP A 335 -10.40 1.86 8.35
C ASP A 335 -11.91 1.98 8.50
N LEU A 336 -12.63 1.28 7.63
CA LEU A 336 -14.06 1.04 7.76
C LEU A 336 -14.25 -0.37 8.28
N GLU A 337 -15.00 -0.49 9.36
CA GLU A 337 -15.30 -1.77 9.98
C GLU A 337 -16.79 -2.05 9.93
N VAL A 338 -17.19 -3.17 9.35
CA VAL A 338 -18.57 -3.61 9.23
C VAL A 338 -18.97 -4.48 10.43
N TRP A 339 -20.23 -4.36 10.85
CA TRP A 339 -20.78 -5.18 11.91
C TRP A 339 -20.94 -6.65 11.49
N ILE A 340 -20.41 -7.56 12.29
CA ILE A 340 -20.50 -9.02 12.12
C ILE A 340 -21.28 -9.59 13.29
N PRO A 341 -22.59 -9.90 13.12
CA PRO A 341 -23.48 -10.29 14.20
C PRO A 341 -23.00 -11.49 15.04
N ALA A 342 -22.56 -12.57 14.39
CA ALA A 342 -22.14 -13.79 15.10
C ALA A 342 -20.88 -13.59 15.96
N GLN A 343 -20.06 -12.59 15.64
CA GLN A 343 -18.89 -12.22 16.43
C GLN A 343 -19.18 -11.08 17.42
N ASN A 344 -20.36 -10.46 17.32
CA ASN A 344 -20.78 -9.31 18.11
C ASN A 344 -19.72 -8.19 18.12
N THR A 345 -19.13 -7.90 16.95
CA THR A 345 -18.08 -6.91 16.79
C THR A 345 -18.04 -6.31 15.38
N TYR A 346 -17.36 -5.18 15.25
CA TYR A 346 -17.00 -4.61 13.98
C TYR A 346 -15.71 -5.24 13.46
N ARG A 347 -15.66 -5.52 12.15
CA ARG A 347 -14.48 -6.09 11.47
C ARG A 347 -14.10 -5.23 10.28
N GLU A 348 -12.80 -4.99 10.12
CA GLU A 348 -12.26 -4.25 8.99
C GLU A 348 -12.75 -4.83 7.66
N ILE A 349 -13.30 -3.96 6.79
CA ILE A 349 -13.76 -4.30 5.46
C ILE A 349 -13.12 -3.43 4.38
N SER A 350 -12.62 -2.27 4.75
CA SER A 350 -11.86 -1.35 3.91
C SER A 350 -10.80 -0.63 4.73
N SER A 351 -9.67 -0.37 4.11
CA SER A 351 -8.61 0.49 4.63
C SER A 351 -8.27 1.51 3.55
N CYS A 352 -8.37 2.80 3.86
CA CYS A 352 -8.11 3.91 2.94
C CYS A 352 -6.93 4.73 3.44
N SER A 353 -5.86 4.80 2.66
CA SER A 353 -4.59 5.42 3.05
C SER A 353 -4.15 6.51 2.09
N ASN A 354 -3.60 7.59 2.66
CA ASN A 354 -2.75 8.53 1.95
C ASN A 354 -1.30 8.19 2.24
N THR A 355 -0.52 7.90 1.21
CA THR A 355 0.90 7.57 1.33
C THR A 355 1.80 8.78 1.11
N GLU A 356 1.22 9.94 0.86
CA GLU A 356 1.93 11.13 0.44
C GLU A 356 2.87 10.82 -0.74
N ASP A 357 4.11 11.30 -0.72
CA ASP A 357 5.10 11.05 -1.79
C ASP A 357 5.91 9.75 -1.61
N PHE A 358 5.59 8.93 -0.62
CA PHE A 358 6.38 7.75 -0.26
C PHE A 358 6.48 6.73 -1.39
N GLN A 359 5.35 6.35 -1.99
CA GLN A 359 5.30 5.44 -3.13
C GLN A 359 5.74 6.13 -4.41
N ALA A 360 5.36 7.37 -4.63
CA ALA A 360 5.77 8.16 -5.78
C ALA A 360 7.31 8.30 -5.85
N ARG A 361 7.99 8.43 -4.70
CA ARG A 361 9.45 8.45 -4.61
C ARG A 361 10.07 7.09 -4.97
N ARG A 362 9.47 5.98 -4.52
CA ARG A 362 9.93 4.62 -4.87
C ARG A 362 9.75 4.32 -6.35
N ALA A 363 8.55 4.60 -6.87
CA ALA A 363 8.16 4.31 -8.25
C ALA A 363 8.55 5.43 -9.23
N GLN A 364 9.14 6.54 -8.78
CA GLN A 364 9.50 7.70 -9.60
C GLN A 364 8.32 8.28 -10.39
N ILE A 365 7.15 8.38 -9.73
CA ILE A 365 5.95 8.98 -10.31
C ILE A 365 5.94 10.47 -9.99
N ARG A 366 5.95 11.28 -11.04
CA ARG A 366 6.10 12.74 -10.94
C ARG A 366 5.04 13.44 -11.76
N TYR A 367 4.87 14.71 -11.54
CA TYR A 367 4.05 15.57 -12.38
C TYR A 367 4.75 16.88 -12.68
N ARG A 368 4.41 17.49 -13.79
CA ARG A 368 4.82 18.85 -14.11
C ARG A 368 3.76 19.81 -13.61
N ASP A 369 4.13 20.61 -12.64
CA ASP A 369 3.23 21.61 -12.07
C ASP A 369 2.99 22.75 -13.09
N GLU A 370 1.75 23.03 -13.39
CA GLU A 370 1.36 24.06 -14.34
C GLU A 370 1.61 25.49 -13.82
N ALA A 371 1.70 25.67 -12.50
CA ALA A 371 1.90 26.97 -11.88
C ALA A 371 3.35 27.48 -12.02
N ASP A 372 4.33 26.59 -11.89
CA ASP A 372 5.76 26.95 -11.89
C ASP A 372 6.60 26.16 -12.91
N GLY A 373 5.99 25.23 -13.65
CA GLY A 373 6.64 24.38 -14.65
C GLY A 373 7.61 23.34 -14.07
N LYS A 374 7.75 23.25 -12.76
CA LYS A 374 8.69 22.33 -12.11
C LYS A 374 8.14 20.92 -12.05
N VAL A 375 9.05 19.95 -12.07
CA VAL A 375 8.74 18.55 -11.86
C VAL A 375 8.78 18.25 -10.36
N LYS A 376 7.66 17.73 -9.85
CA LYS A 376 7.44 17.39 -8.43
C LYS A 376 6.99 15.95 -8.30
N LEU A 377 7.19 15.34 -7.13
CA LEU A 377 6.55 14.08 -6.78
C LEU A 377 5.06 14.34 -6.50
N LEU A 378 4.20 13.44 -6.99
CA LEU A 378 2.78 13.47 -6.61
C LEU A 378 2.54 12.67 -5.33
N HIS A 379 1.31 12.73 -4.80
CA HIS A 379 0.85 11.87 -3.72
C HIS A 379 0.02 10.71 -4.30
N THR A 380 0.19 9.52 -3.73
CA THR A 380 -0.64 8.35 -4.05
C THR A 380 -1.55 8.02 -2.87
N LEU A 381 -2.76 7.58 -3.18
CA LEU A 381 -3.74 7.11 -2.22
C LEU A 381 -4.26 5.75 -2.69
N ASN A 382 -4.54 4.88 -1.76
CA ASN A 382 -5.15 3.57 -2.03
C ASN A 382 -6.24 3.27 -1.01
N GLY A 383 -7.22 2.48 -1.41
CA GLY A 383 -8.26 2.03 -0.50
C GLY A 383 -9.09 0.90 -1.08
N SER A 384 -9.59 0.03 -0.21
CA SER A 384 -10.50 -1.03 -0.64
C SER A 384 -11.90 -0.48 -0.86
N GLY A 385 -12.46 -0.78 -1.98
CA GLY A 385 -13.81 -0.35 -2.32
C GLY A 385 -14.81 -1.46 -2.66
N LEU A 386 -14.87 -2.62 -1.97
CA LEU A 386 -14.38 -3.12 -0.68
C LEU A 386 -13.66 -4.48 -0.81
N ALA A 387 -13.36 -5.13 0.34
CA ALA A 387 -13.00 -6.56 0.39
C ALA A 387 -14.25 -7.42 0.14
N VAL A 388 -14.29 -8.13 -1.00
CA VAL A 388 -15.49 -8.82 -1.48
C VAL A 388 -15.92 -9.96 -0.55
N GLY A 389 -14.99 -10.83 -0.15
CA GLY A 389 -15.29 -11.95 0.75
C GLY A 389 -15.80 -11.51 2.13
N ARG A 390 -15.25 -10.42 2.70
CA ARG A 390 -15.75 -9.83 3.95
C ARG A 390 -17.15 -9.22 3.76
N THR A 391 -17.44 -8.68 2.59
CA THR A 391 -18.79 -8.20 2.25
C THR A 391 -19.79 -9.36 2.14
N VAL A 392 -19.36 -10.50 1.54
CA VAL A 392 -20.18 -11.73 1.55
C VAL A 392 -20.49 -12.16 2.98
N ALA A 393 -19.47 -12.23 3.84
CA ALA A 393 -19.65 -12.60 5.25
C ALA A 393 -20.66 -11.67 5.97
N ALA A 394 -20.48 -10.36 5.80
CA ALA A 394 -21.38 -9.37 6.39
C ALA A 394 -22.81 -9.49 5.89
N ILE A 395 -23.03 -9.74 4.58
CA ILE A 395 -24.37 -9.94 4.02
C ILE A 395 -24.99 -11.22 4.57
N LEU A 396 -24.27 -12.35 4.57
CA LEU A 396 -24.79 -13.61 5.09
C LEU A 396 -25.26 -13.46 6.53
N GLU A 397 -24.48 -12.81 7.38
CA GLU A 397 -24.82 -12.69 8.81
C GLU A 397 -25.88 -11.63 9.08
N ASN A 398 -25.82 -10.44 8.48
CA ASN A 398 -26.79 -9.38 8.74
C ASN A 398 -28.17 -9.63 8.08
N TYR A 399 -28.21 -10.38 6.99
CA TYR A 399 -29.42 -10.65 6.22
C TYR A 399 -29.98 -12.06 6.40
N GLN A 400 -29.47 -12.82 7.37
CA GLN A 400 -29.98 -14.15 7.69
C GLN A 400 -31.41 -14.11 8.26
N ASN A 401 -32.20 -15.12 7.94
CA ASN A 401 -33.54 -15.30 8.43
C ASN A 401 -33.60 -16.51 9.41
N GLU A 402 -34.64 -16.59 10.20
CA GLU A 402 -34.85 -17.67 11.18
C GLU A 402 -34.83 -19.07 10.55
N ASP A 403 -35.35 -19.19 9.32
CA ASP A 403 -35.37 -20.44 8.55
C ASP A 403 -34.03 -20.84 7.93
N GLY A 404 -32.97 -20.08 8.20
CA GLY A 404 -31.63 -20.30 7.68
C GLY A 404 -31.40 -19.78 6.24
N SER A 405 -32.41 -19.18 5.62
CA SER A 405 -32.24 -18.49 4.36
C SER A 405 -31.56 -17.13 4.55
N VAL A 406 -31.10 -16.53 3.46
CA VAL A 406 -30.48 -15.19 3.46
C VAL A 406 -31.18 -14.30 2.44
N THR A 407 -31.72 -13.18 2.90
CA THR A 407 -32.30 -12.16 2.01
C THR A 407 -31.19 -11.45 1.24
N ILE A 408 -31.37 -11.28 -0.07
CA ILE A 408 -30.41 -10.56 -0.91
C ILE A 408 -30.69 -9.06 -0.82
N PRO A 409 -29.68 -8.23 -0.49
CA PRO A 409 -29.82 -6.76 -0.54
C PRO A 409 -30.42 -6.30 -1.87
N GLU A 410 -31.35 -5.37 -1.82
CA GLU A 410 -32.14 -4.93 -2.99
C GLU A 410 -31.25 -4.50 -4.15
N VAL A 411 -30.18 -3.74 -3.86
CA VAL A 411 -29.23 -3.23 -4.87
C VAL A 411 -28.47 -4.33 -5.62
N LEU A 412 -28.37 -5.53 -5.05
CA LEU A 412 -27.70 -6.69 -5.66
C LEU A 412 -28.65 -7.57 -6.49
N ARG A 413 -29.96 -7.47 -6.32
CA ARG A 413 -30.95 -8.32 -7.02
C ARG A 413 -30.83 -8.27 -8.55
N PRO A 414 -30.60 -7.11 -9.20
CA PRO A 414 -30.36 -7.07 -10.65
C PRO A 414 -29.16 -7.91 -11.07
N TYR A 415 -28.07 -7.91 -10.31
CA TYR A 415 -26.86 -8.70 -10.57
C TYR A 415 -27.08 -10.19 -10.26
N MET A 416 -28.05 -10.52 -9.41
CA MET A 416 -28.45 -11.87 -9.04
C MET A 416 -29.52 -12.46 -9.97
N GLY A 417 -29.89 -11.73 -11.06
CA GLY A 417 -30.94 -12.14 -12.00
C GLY A 417 -32.34 -12.12 -11.40
N GLY A 418 -32.59 -11.17 -10.50
CA GLY A 418 -33.84 -10.97 -9.81
C GLY A 418 -34.08 -11.90 -8.61
N ALA A 419 -33.10 -12.73 -8.22
CA ALA A 419 -33.25 -13.53 -7.01
C ALA A 419 -33.28 -12.62 -5.77
N GLU A 420 -34.22 -12.89 -4.87
CA GLU A 420 -34.46 -12.11 -3.65
C GLU A 420 -33.94 -12.80 -2.39
N VAL A 421 -33.78 -14.12 -2.41
CA VAL A 421 -33.40 -14.96 -1.27
C VAL A 421 -32.47 -16.08 -1.73
N ILE A 422 -31.50 -16.41 -0.91
CA ILE A 422 -30.68 -17.61 -0.99
C ILE A 422 -31.23 -18.60 0.05
N SER A 423 -31.72 -19.75 -0.40
CA SER A 423 -32.26 -20.83 0.45
C SER A 423 -31.61 -22.17 0.11
N SER A 424 -31.57 -23.09 1.07
CA SER A 424 -31.27 -24.49 0.80
C SER A 424 -32.30 -25.07 -0.19
N LYS A 425 -31.79 -25.84 -1.16
CA LYS A 425 -32.67 -26.55 -2.12
C LYS A 425 -33.45 -27.68 -1.45
#